data_f8eb4be2ee59986f9c143db626717988
#
_entry.id   f8eb4be2ee59986f9c143db626717988
#
_cell.length_a   1.000
_cell.length_b   1.000
_cell.length_c   1.000
_cell.angle_alpha   90.00
_cell.angle_beta   90.00
_cell.angle_gamma   90.00
#
_symmetry.space_group_name_H-M   'P 1'
#
loop_
_entity.id
_entity.type
_entity.pdbx_description
1 polymer ?
#
loop_
_entity_poly.entity_id
_entity_poly.type
_entity_poly.pdbx_seq_one_letter_code
_entity_poly.pdbx_strand_id
1 'polypeptide(L)' 'GSYTTSLFKDGLNRMAQKVGEEALEAVIEATNGTNDRLIYEASDMFYHLIVLLTSKGLRIEDIAKELKERHAPSWHKH' A
#
# COMPACT_ATOMS: atom_id res chain seq x y z
N GLY A 1 11.84 -19.40 -0.35
CA GLY A 1 10.99 -19.33 0.78
C GLY A 1 11.13 -18.02 1.52
N SER A 2 10.29 -17.12 1.22
CA SER A 2 10.28 -15.84 1.88
C SER A 2 8.85 -15.49 2.24
N TYR A 3 8.70 -14.45 3.04
CA TYR A 3 7.39 -13.92 3.38
C TYR A 3 6.62 -13.51 2.11
N THR A 4 7.30 -12.84 1.18
CA THR A 4 6.69 -12.44 -0.09
C THR A 4 6.18 -13.66 -0.86
N THR A 5 6.96 -14.73 -0.92
CA THR A 5 6.54 -15.97 -1.57
C THR A 5 5.28 -16.53 -0.90
N SER A 6 5.21 -16.50 0.44
CA SER A 6 4.03 -17.01 1.15
C SER A 6 2.79 -16.16 0.87
N LEU A 7 2.94 -14.83 0.72
CA LEU A 7 1.85 -13.96 0.34
C LEU A 7 1.26 -14.33 -1.03
N PHE A 8 2.11 -14.55 -2.03
CA PHE A 8 1.64 -14.98 -3.33
C PHE A 8 0.96 -16.33 -3.28
N LYS A 9 1.49 -17.24 -2.46
CA LYS A 9 0.93 -18.58 -2.29
C LYS A 9 -0.44 -18.53 -1.61
N ASP A 10 -0.61 -17.65 -0.64
CA ASP A 10 -1.87 -17.49 0.09
C ASP A 10 -2.95 -16.78 -0.73
N GLY A 11 -2.55 -16.08 -1.79
CA GLY A 11 -3.48 -15.52 -2.75
C GLY A 11 -3.88 -14.08 -2.54
N LEU A 12 -4.66 -13.57 -3.48
CA LEU A 12 -5.06 -12.17 -3.59
C LEU A 12 -5.78 -11.67 -2.34
N ASN A 13 -6.71 -12.46 -1.81
CA ASN A 13 -7.49 -12.02 -0.65
C ASN A 13 -6.61 -11.79 0.57
N ARG A 14 -5.59 -12.62 0.77
CA ARG A 14 -4.65 -12.45 1.87
C ARG A 14 -3.80 -11.19 1.68
N MET A 15 -3.33 -10.94 0.45
CA MET A 15 -2.56 -9.75 0.14
C MET A 15 -3.39 -8.48 0.40
N ALA A 16 -4.65 -8.48 -0.05
CA ALA A 16 -5.56 -7.35 0.16
C ALA A 16 -5.84 -7.13 1.64
N GLN A 17 -6.06 -8.21 2.39
CA GLN A 17 -6.26 -8.14 3.84
C GLN A 17 -5.07 -7.48 4.54
N LYS A 18 -3.86 -7.85 4.16
CA LYS A 18 -2.64 -7.28 4.76
C LYS A 18 -2.54 -5.78 4.51
N VAL A 19 -2.87 -5.32 3.31
CA VAL A 19 -2.87 -3.89 3.01
C VAL A 19 -3.83 -3.15 3.95
N GLY A 20 -5.04 -3.68 4.14
CA GLY A 20 -6.03 -3.07 5.02
C GLY A 20 -5.57 -3.03 6.47
N GLU A 21 -5.03 -4.14 6.98
CA GLU A 21 -4.53 -4.22 8.35
C GLU A 21 -3.40 -3.21 8.60
N GLU A 22 -2.42 -3.15 7.69
CA GLU A 22 -1.29 -2.24 7.85
C GLU A 22 -1.70 -0.78 7.70
N ALA A 23 -2.67 -0.49 6.84
CA ALA A 23 -3.21 0.86 6.71
C ALA A 23 -3.86 1.31 8.02
N LEU A 24 -4.64 0.43 8.66
CA LEU A 24 -5.26 0.74 9.96
C LEU A 24 -4.20 0.98 11.04
N GLU A 25 -3.17 0.14 11.08
CA GLU A 25 -2.07 0.31 12.03
C GLU A 25 -1.34 1.64 11.82
N ALA A 26 -1.14 2.05 10.56
CA ALA A 26 -0.55 3.35 10.26
C ALA A 26 -1.43 4.50 10.76
N VAL A 27 -2.74 4.41 10.59
CA VAL A 27 -3.68 5.41 11.10
C VAL A 27 -3.59 5.51 12.63
N ILE A 28 -3.54 4.37 13.32
CA ILE A 28 -3.42 4.34 14.79
C ILE A 28 -2.12 5.03 15.24
N GLU A 29 -1.01 4.73 14.58
CA GLU A 29 0.27 5.34 14.94
C GLU A 29 0.30 6.83 14.62
N ALA A 30 -0.38 7.26 13.56
CA ALA A 30 -0.47 8.68 13.22
C ALA A 30 -1.24 9.49 14.27
N THR A 31 -2.25 8.88 14.89
CA THR A 31 -3.13 9.57 15.83
C THR A 31 -2.71 9.42 17.29
N ASN A 32 -2.12 8.29 17.65
CA ASN A 32 -1.84 7.96 19.06
C ASN A 32 -0.40 7.49 19.31
N GLY A 33 0.39 7.29 18.27
CA GLY A 33 1.74 6.76 18.38
C GLY A 33 2.82 7.80 18.13
N THR A 34 3.98 7.31 17.71
CA THR A 34 5.15 8.12 17.41
C THR A 34 5.40 8.19 15.91
N ASN A 35 6.20 9.19 15.50
CA ASN A 35 6.57 9.31 14.09
C ASN A 35 7.38 8.09 13.61
N ASP A 36 8.26 7.56 14.44
CA ASP A 36 9.05 6.38 14.08
C ASP A 36 8.13 5.17 13.84
N ARG A 37 7.13 4.98 14.68
CA ARG A 37 6.17 3.89 14.51
C ARG A 37 5.27 4.12 13.29
N LEU A 38 4.88 5.36 13.04
CA LEU A 38 4.11 5.69 11.85
C LEU A 38 4.89 5.33 10.58
N ILE A 39 6.17 5.70 10.52
CA ILE A 39 7.02 5.37 9.37
C ILE A 39 7.13 3.86 9.21
N TYR A 40 7.30 3.13 10.30
CA TYR A 40 7.39 1.67 10.27
C TYR A 40 6.10 1.06 9.67
N GLU A 41 4.94 1.44 10.19
CA GLU A 41 3.67 0.87 9.75
C GLU A 41 3.30 1.31 8.33
N ALA A 42 3.61 2.57 7.97
CA ALA A 42 3.39 3.05 6.61
C ALA A 42 4.28 2.31 5.61
N SER A 43 5.52 2.04 5.98
CA SER A 43 6.44 1.28 5.14
C SER A 43 5.93 -0.14 4.91
N ASP A 44 5.42 -0.76 5.96
CA ASP A 44 4.85 -2.10 5.91
C ASP A 44 3.61 -2.12 4.99
N MET A 45 2.77 -1.09 5.10
CA MET A 45 1.61 -0.94 4.22
C MET A 45 2.04 -0.81 2.75
N PHE A 46 3.03 0.03 2.46
CA PHE A 46 3.52 0.20 1.09
C PHE A 46 4.11 -1.10 0.55
N TYR A 47 4.84 -1.83 1.38
CA TYR A 47 5.39 -3.12 0.98
C TYR A 47 4.27 -4.08 0.55
N HIS A 48 3.24 -4.21 1.37
CA HIS A 48 2.11 -5.10 1.04
C HIS A 48 1.33 -4.60 -0.18
N LEU A 49 1.19 -3.28 -0.33
CA LEU A 49 0.53 -2.69 -1.49
C LEU A 49 1.30 -3.03 -2.78
N ILE A 50 2.62 -2.94 -2.76
CA ILE A 50 3.45 -3.29 -3.93
C ILE A 50 3.26 -4.76 -4.29
N VAL A 51 3.24 -5.65 -3.30
CA VAL A 51 3.00 -7.08 -3.54
C VAL A 51 1.62 -7.29 -4.16
N LEU A 52 0.60 -6.62 -3.63
CA LEU A 52 -0.76 -6.71 -4.17
C LEU A 52 -0.82 -6.23 -5.62
N LEU A 53 -0.24 -5.09 -5.91
CA LEU A 53 -0.20 -4.55 -7.28
C LEU A 53 0.50 -5.53 -8.23
N THR A 54 1.64 -6.08 -7.79
CA THR A 54 2.38 -7.05 -8.59
C THR A 54 1.54 -8.27 -8.92
N SER A 55 0.73 -8.74 -7.97
CA SER A 55 -0.15 -9.89 -8.20
C SER A 55 -1.23 -9.60 -9.24
N LYS A 56 -1.55 -8.33 -9.47
CA LYS A 56 -2.52 -7.89 -10.47
C LYS A 56 -1.85 -7.49 -11.79
N GLY A 57 -0.54 -7.67 -11.91
CA GLY A 57 0.21 -7.24 -13.08
C GLY A 57 0.44 -5.74 -13.15
N LEU A 58 0.29 -5.06 -12.01
CA LEU A 58 0.46 -3.60 -11.90
C LEU A 58 1.75 -3.26 -11.16
N ARG A 59 2.15 -1.99 -11.25
CA ARG A 59 3.37 -1.50 -10.64
C ARG A 59 3.09 -0.21 -9.87
N ILE A 60 3.95 0.09 -8.91
CA ILE A 60 3.83 1.34 -8.15
C ILE A 60 3.92 2.56 -9.08
N GLU A 61 4.63 2.45 -10.19
CA GLU A 61 4.74 3.50 -11.20
C GLU A 61 3.38 3.84 -11.83
N ASP A 62 2.47 2.88 -11.88
CA ASP A 62 1.11 3.15 -12.38
C ASP A 62 0.38 4.13 -11.46
N ILE A 63 0.60 4.00 -10.15
CA ILE A 63 0.05 4.94 -9.16
C ILE A 63 0.71 6.31 -9.31
N ALA A 64 2.04 6.34 -9.48
CA ALA A 64 2.77 7.59 -9.69
C ALA A 64 2.26 8.32 -10.94
N LYS A 65 1.98 7.58 -12.01
CA LYS A 65 1.43 8.13 -13.24
C LYS A 65 0.04 8.75 -13.00
N GLU A 66 -0.83 8.04 -12.29
CA GLU A 66 -2.16 8.54 -11.97
C GLU A 66 -2.09 9.82 -11.14
N LEU A 67 -1.22 9.85 -10.14
CA LEU A 67 -1.03 11.04 -9.31
C LEU A 67 -0.50 12.22 -10.12
N LYS A 68 0.40 11.97 -11.06
CA LYS A 68 0.93 13.01 -11.94
C LYS A 68 -0.19 13.60 -12.81
N GLU A 69 -1.05 12.75 -13.35
CA GLU A 69 -2.20 13.20 -14.15
C GLU A 69 -3.17 14.06 -13.32
N ARG A 70 -3.29 13.77 -12.03
CA ARG A 70 -4.15 14.56 -11.12
C ARG A 70 -3.61 15.96 -10.86
N HIS A 71 -2.37 16.26 -11.23
CA HIS A 71 -1.83 17.61 -11.16
C HIS A 71 -2.20 18.46 -12.38
N ALA A 72 -2.81 17.88 -13.41
CA ALA A 72 -3.26 18.64 -14.57
C ALA A 72 -4.39 19.60 -14.15
N PRO A 73 -4.39 20.85 -14.69
CA PRO A 73 -5.43 21.82 -14.31
C PRO A 73 -6.85 21.38 -14.63
N SER A 74 -7.02 20.47 -15.59
CA SER A 74 -8.33 19.94 -15.98
C SER A 74 -8.86 18.85 -15.07
N TRP A 75 -8.03 18.29 -14.17
CA TRP A 75 -8.47 17.21 -13.31
C TRP A 75 -9.28 17.73 -12.12
N HIS A 76 -10.40 17.10 -11.84
CA HIS A 76 -11.26 17.43 -10.71
C HIS A 76 -11.54 16.19 -9.87
N LYS A 77 -11.38 16.32 -8.56
CA LYS A 77 -11.82 15.29 -7.63
C LYS A 77 -13.35 15.41 -7.51
N HIS A 78 -14.02 14.30 -7.79
CA HIS A 78 -15.50 14.27 -7.72
C HIS A 78 -16.06 14.31 -6.31
#